data_7b4c851f00cad70b251aa7cd82b68792
#
_entry.id   7b4c851f00cad70b251aa7cd82b68792
#
_cell.length_a   1.000
_cell.length_b   1.000
_cell.length_c   1.000
_cell.angle_alpha   90.00
_cell.angle_beta   90.00
_cell.angle_gamma   90.00
#
_symmetry.space_group_name_H-M   'P 1'
#
loop_
_entity.id
_entity.type
_entity.pdbx_description
1 polymer ?
#
loop_
_entity_poly.entity_id
_entity_poly.type
_entity_poly.pdbx_seq_one_letter_code
_entity_poly.pdbx_strand_id
1 'polypeptide(L)'
;LSIAGVCTIASIIGTFFVKLGKSGNIMNALYKGFFASALLSAIFLYFITNHVIGMNTILSEIGIGITGYSLFYCGLVGLIITGLIIWVTEYYTGTNYRPVQSISKASTTGHGTNVIQGLAISLEATALPALIIVAGILFTNSLAGLYGIAIAVTTMLALAGMVVALDAYGPVTDNAGGIAEMSNLPKNVRKTTDALDAVGNTTKAVTKGYAIGSAGL
;
A
#
# COMPACT_ATOMS: atom_id res chain seq x y z
N LEU A 1 -3.62 -17.65 10.13
CA LEU A 1 -2.40 -17.50 10.95
C LEU A 1 -1.15 -17.91 10.17
N SER A 2 -1.10 -19.08 9.54
CA SER A 2 0.07 -19.57 8.81
C SER A 2 0.49 -18.62 7.67
N ILE A 3 -0.46 -18.10 6.90
CA ILE A 3 -0.21 -17.08 5.85
C ILE A 3 0.45 -15.85 6.46
N ALA A 4 -0.13 -15.30 7.52
CA ALA A 4 0.43 -14.10 8.18
C ALA A 4 1.86 -14.36 8.69
N GLY A 5 2.11 -15.52 9.30
CA GLY A 5 3.43 -15.90 9.81
C GLY A 5 4.52 -15.94 8.73
N VAL A 6 4.28 -16.64 7.63
CA VAL A 6 5.28 -16.75 6.54
C VAL A 6 5.47 -15.43 5.80
N CYS A 7 4.42 -14.63 5.65
CA CYS A 7 4.52 -13.33 4.98
C CYS A 7 5.20 -12.27 5.84
N THR A 8 5.21 -12.41 7.17
CA THR A 8 6.07 -11.60 8.06
C THR A 8 7.54 -11.79 7.71
N ILE A 9 7.96 -13.04 7.47
CA ILE A 9 9.32 -13.34 7.01
C ILE A 9 9.59 -12.69 5.65
N ALA A 10 8.63 -12.75 4.71
CA ALA A 10 8.74 -12.08 3.41
C ALA A 10 8.93 -10.55 3.57
N SER A 11 8.20 -9.92 4.49
CA SER A 11 8.35 -8.48 4.79
C SER A 11 9.73 -8.16 5.33
N ILE A 12 10.27 -8.96 6.26
CA ILE A 12 11.63 -8.78 6.79
C ILE A 12 12.67 -8.89 5.66
N ILE A 13 12.57 -9.91 4.82
CA ILE A 13 13.48 -10.08 3.67
C ILE A 13 13.35 -8.89 2.71
N GLY A 14 12.13 -8.41 2.46
CA GLY A 14 11.85 -7.28 1.59
C GLY A 14 12.56 -6.00 2.00
N THR A 15 12.76 -5.75 3.30
CA THR A 15 13.46 -4.55 3.78
C THR A 15 14.90 -4.47 3.28
N PHE A 16 15.59 -5.59 3.06
CA PHE A 16 16.96 -5.61 2.53
C PHE A 16 17.05 -5.18 1.07
N PHE A 17 15.94 -5.14 0.34
CA PHE A 17 15.87 -4.64 -1.04
C PHE A 17 15.64 -3.13 -1.11
N VAL A 18 15.37 -2.46 0.00
CA VAL A 18 15.25 -0.99 0.06
C VAL A 18 16.65 -0.38 -0.09
N LYS A 19 17.00 -0.07 -1.34
CA LYS A 19 18.31 0.53 -1.66
C LYS A 19 18.12 1.66 -2.65
N LEU A 20 18.71 2.82 -2.34
CA LEU A 20 18.72 3.97 -3.24
C LEU A 20 19.50 3.61 -4.51
N GLY A 21 18.84 3.76 -5.66
CA GLY A 21 19.45 3.53 -6.96
C GLY A 21 20.26 4.75 -7.45
N LYS A 22 20.95 4.58 -8.59
CA LYS A 22 21.72 5.66 -9.24
C LYS A 22 20.88 6.89 -9.58
N SER A 23 19.58 6.73 -9.79
CA SER A 23 18.65 7.85 -10.08
C SER A 23 18.36 8.76 -8.88
N GLY A 24 18.71 8.35 -7.66
CA GLY A 24 18.41 9.10 -6.44
C GLY A 24 16.90 9.17 -6.09
N ASN A 25 16.04 8.42 -6.77
CA ASN A 25 14.61 8.42 -6.51
C ASN A 25 14.29 7.58 -5.27
N ILE A 26 13.89 8.27 -4.20
CA ILE A 26 13.63 7.68 -2.88
C ILE A 26 12.39 6.78 -2.93
N MET A 27 11.30 7.22 -3.58
CA MET A 27 10.07 6.45 -3.68
C MET A 27 10.30 5.12 -4.39
N ASN A 28 11.08 5.12 -5.48
CA ASN A 28 11.46 3.89 -6.17
C ASN A 28 12.29 2.94 -5.30
N ALA A 29 13.11 3.46 -4.38
CA ALA A 29 13.86 2.64 -3.45
C ALA A 29 12.93 1.92 -2.46
N LEU A 30 11.92 2.61 -1.95
CA LEU A 30 10.90 2.05 -1.05
C LEU A 30 10.06 1.00 -1.77
N TYR A 31 9.67 1.25 -3.02
CA TYR A 31 8.91 0.30 -3.82
C TYR A 31 9.66 -0.99 -4.13
N LYS A 32 10.98 -0.97 -4.27
CA LYS A 32 11.75 -2.22 -4.44
C LYS A 32 11.54 -3.17 -3.25
N GLY A 33 11.57 -2.65 -2.03
CA GLY A 33 11.29 -3.46 -0.85
C GLY A 33 9.86 -3.96 -0.81
N PHE A 34 8.90 -3.10 -1.14
CA PHE A 34 7.48 -3.46 -1.20
C PHE A 34 7.21 -4.57 -2.22
N PHE A 35 7.69 -4.42 -3.47
CA PHE A 35 7.50 -5.43 -4.51
C PHE A 35 8.23 -6.74 -4.20
N ALA A 36 9.42 -6.69 -3.60
CA ALA A 36 10.12 -7.88 -3.14
C ALA A 36 9.29 -8.63 -2.07
N SER A 37 8.75 -7.90 -1.08
CA SER A 37 7.86 -8.47 -0.06
C SER A 37 6.61 -9.08 -0.67
N ALA A 38 5.96 -8.39 -1.62
CA ALA A 38 4.75 -8.86 -2.28
C ALA A 38 5.00 -10.13 -3.10
N LEU A 39 6.09 -10.17 -3.86
CA LEU A 39 6.48 -11.34 -4.66
C LEU A 39 6.78 -12.55 -3.78
N LEU A 40 7.58 -12.36 -2.73
CA LEU A 40 7.87 -13.43 -1.77
C LEU A 40 6.61 -13.91 -1.05
N SER A 41 5.71 -12.99 -0.69
CA SER A 41 4.42 -13.33 -0.08
C SER A 41 3.55 -14.16 -1.03
N ALA A 42 3.52 -13.85 -2.32
CA ALA A 42 2.80 -14.65 -3.32
C ALA A 42 3.36 -16.08 -3.43
N ILE A 43 4.68 -16.22 -3.43
CA ILE A 43 5.36 -17.53 -3.45
C ILE A 43 5.05 -18.30 -2.17
N PHE A 44 5.19 -17.68 -1.02
CA PHE A 44 4.92 -18.32 0.27
C PHE A 44 3.44 -18.69 0.43
N LEU A 45 2.54 -17.87 -0.09
CA LEU A 45 1.10 -18.16 -0.12
C LEU A 45 0.81 -19.45 -0.86
N TYR A 46 1.46 -19.70 -2.01
CA TYR A 46 1.31 -20.95 -2.75
C TYR A 46 1.74 -22.14 -1.89
N PHE A 47 2.96 -22.12 -1.35
CA PHE A 47 3.50 -23.23 -0.58
C PHE A 47 2.70 -23.50 0.70
N ILE A 48 2.30 -22.44 1.43
CA ILE A 48 1.56 -22.63 2.68
C ILE A 48 0.13 -23.11 2.42
N THR A 49 -0.53 -22.63 1.37
CA THR A 49 -1.86 -23.10 0.99
C THR A 49 -1.81 -24.57 0.58
N ASN A 50 -0.81 -24.96 -0.20
CA ASN A 50 -0.62 -26.35 -0.61
C ASN A 50 -0.30 -27.26 0.57
N HIS A 51 0.54 -26.80 1.52
CA HIS A 51 0.93 -27.61 2.68
C HIS A 51 -0.20 -27.78 3.71
N VAL A 52 -0.97 -26.71 3.98
CA VAL A 52 -2.00 -26.73 5.03
C VAL A 52 -3.33 -27.30 4.55
N ILE A 53 -3.70 -27.02 3.29
CA ILE A 53 -5.01 -27.36 2.74
C ILE A 53 -4.88 -28.41 1.63
N GLY A 54 -3.86 -28.26 0.77
CA GLY A 54 -3.75 -28.97 -0.50
C GLY A 54 -4.52 -28.23 -1.61
N MET A 55 -3.86 -28.00 -2.75
CA MET A 55 -4.43 -27.17 -3.83
C MET A 55 -5.71 -27.76 -4.43
N ASN A 56 -5.79 -29.09 -4.55
CA ASN A 56 -6.94 -29.79 -5.14
C ASN A 56 -7.97 -30.26 -4.11
N THR A 57 -7.74 -30.00 -2.82
CA THR A 57 -8.66 -30.43 -1.77
C THR A 57 -9.94 -29.59 -1.83
N ILE A 58 -11.08 -30.28 -1.88
CA ILE A 58 -12.41 -29.67 -1.83
C ILE A 58 -12.75 -29.43 -0.35
N LEU A 59 -12.88 -28.17 0.06
CA LEU A 59 -13.17 -27.78 1.45
C LEU A 59 -14.67 -27.74 1.75
N SER A 60 -15.50 -27.59 0.73
CA SER A 60 -16.95 -27.57 0.88
C SER A 60 -17.59 -28.15 -0.37
N GLU A 61 -18.50 -29.10 -0.17
CA GLU A 61 -19.36 -29.66 -1.23
C GLU A 61 -20.66 -28.87 -1.39
N ILE A 62 -20.94 -27.92 -0.48
CA ILE A 62 -22.15 -27.10 -0.48
C ILE A 62 -21.88 -25.82 -1.25
N GLY A 63 -22.55 -25.63 -2.38
CA GLY A 63 -22.46 -24.42 -3.19
C GLY A 63 -21.30 -24.43 -4.19
N ILE A 64 -20.51 -23.36 -4.20
CA ILE A 64 -19.35 -23.19 -5.07
C ILE A 64 -18.22 -24.06 -4.51
N GLY A 65 -17.92 -25.21 -5.00
CA GLY A 65 -16.87 -26.11 -4.50
C GLY A 65 -15.55 -25.35 -4.21
N ILE A 66 -15.34 -24.96 -2.95
CA ILE A 66 -14.17 -24.17 -2.52
C ILE A 66 -12.96 -25.10 -2.51
N THR A 67 -11.92 -24.75 -3.28
CA THR A 67 -10.66 -25.50 -3.36
C THR A 67 -9.49 -24.69 -2.83
N GLY A 68 -8.36 -25.36 -2.58
CA GLY A 68 -7.10 -24.65 -2.27
C GLY A 68 -6.70 -23.65 -3.35
N TYR A 69 -6.94 -23.95 -4.63
CA TYR A 69 -6.72 -23.00 -5.72
C TYR A 69 -7.60 -21.76 -5.61
N SER A 70 -8.90 -21.93 -5.30
CA SER A 70 -9.80 -20.78 -5.11
C SER A 70 -9.28 -19.84 -4.03
N LEU A 71 -8.79 -20.39 -2.91
CA LEU A 71 -8.22 -19.60 -1.81
C LEU A 71 -6.90 -18.95 -2.19
N PHE A 72 -6.04 -19.66 -2.92
CA PHE A 72 -4.80 -19.06 -3.44
C PHE A 72 -5.07 -17.87 -4.35
N TYR A 73 -6.04 -17.99 -5.27
CA TYR A 73 -6.43 -16.85 -6.12
C TYR A 73 -7.03 -15.70 -5.32
N CYS A 74 -7.85 -15.97 -4.30
CA CYS A 74 -8.34 -14.93 -3.39
C CYS A 74 -7.18 -14.19 -2.71
N GLY A 75 -6.16 -14.90 -2.26
CA GLY A 75 -4.98 -14.29 -1.68
C GLY A 75 -4.18 -13.45 -2.68
N LEU A 76 -4.02 -13.90 -3.92
CA LEU A 76 -3.38 -13.09 -4.97
C LEU A 76 -4.17 -11.80 -5.24
N VAL A 77 -5.49 -11.87 -5.25
CA VAL A 77 -6.36 -10.69 -5.38
C VAL A 77 -6.09 -9.69 -4.26
N GLY A 78 -5.93 -10.14 -3.01
CA GLY A 78 -5.56 -9.27 -1.88
C GLY A 78 -4.23 -8.54 -2.12
N LEU A 79 -3.20 -9.23 -2.63
CA LEU A 79 -1.92 -8.58 -2.98
C LEU A 79 -2.07 -7.57 -4.12
N ILE A 80 -2.87 -7.88 -5.15
CA ILE A 80 -3.15 -6.99 -6.28
C ILE A 80 -3.88 -5.73 -5.81
N ILE A 81 -4.93 -5.89 -4.99
CA ILE A 81 -5.68 -4.77 -4.41
C ILE A 81 -4.74 -3.86 -3.63
N THR A 82 -3.84 -4.43 -2.82
CA THR A 82 -2.85 -3.65 -2.07
C THR A 82 -2.00 -2.79 -3.03
N GLY A 83 -1.48 -3.38 -4.09
CA GLY A 83 -0.70 -2.64 -5.10
C GLY A 83 -1.50 -1.53 -5.78
N LEU A 84 -2.75 -1.81 -6.16
CA LEU A 84 -3.63 -0.82 -6.79
C LEU A 84 -3.99 0.34 -5.86
N ILE A 85 -4.30 0.07 -4.59
CA ILE A 85 -4.58 1.11 -3.58
C ILE A 85 -3.35 2.00 -3.36
N ILE A 86 -2.17 1.40 -3.24
CA ILE A 86 -0.90 2.15 -3.11
C ILE A 86 -0.69 3.05 -4.32
N TRP A 87 -0.83 2.52 -5.53
CA TRP A 87 -0.66 3.28 -6.77
C TRP A 87 -1.64 4.44 -6.90
N VAL A 88 -2.93 4.21 -6.62
CA VAL A 88 -3.96 5.27 -6.67
C VAL A 88 -3.67 6.34 -5.62
N THR A 89 -3.31 5.93 -4.40
CA THR A 89 -3.00 6.90 -3.33
C THR A 89 -1.77 7.74 -3.67
N GLU A 90 -0.72 7.13 -4.23
CA GLU A 90 0.45 7.88 -4.70
C GLU A 90 0.07 8.92 -5.77
N TYR A 91 -0.78 8.54 -6.73
CA TYR A 91 -1.25 9.46 -7.76
C TYR A 91 -1.93 10.70 -7.16
N TYR A 92 -2.77 10.53 -6.12
CA TYR A 92 -3.47 11.64 -5.50
C TYR A 92 -2.64 12.44 -4.50
N THR A 93 -1.50 11.93 -4.05
CA THR A 93 -0.69 12.55 -2.96
C THR A 93 0.72 12.91 -3.36
N GLY A 94 1.22 12.38 -4.48
CA GLY A 94 2.55 12.67 -4.97
C GLY A 94 2.65 14.06 -5.62
N THR A 95 3.70 14.79 -5.30
CA THR A 95 3.92 16.18 -5.75
C THR A 95 4.07 16.33 -7.27
N ASN A 96 4.43 15.24 -7.97
CA ASN A 96 4.63 15.22 -9.40
C ASN A 96 3.33 15.03 -10.21
N TYR A 97 2.20 14.78 -9.55
CA TYR A 97 0.93 14.47 -10.20
C TYR A 97 -0.05 15.65 -10.19
N ARG A 98 -0.99 15.62 -11.15
CA ARG A 98 -2.01 16.65 -11.34
C ARG A 98 -2.78 17.03 -10.06
N PRO A 99 -3.23 16.08 -9.22
CA PRO A 99 -4.04 16.43 -8.05
C PRO A 99 -3.33 17.43 -7.13
N VAL A 100 -2.13 17.10 -6.67
CA VAL A 100 -1.35 17.97 -5.77
C VAL A 100 -0.95 19.28 -6.45
N GLN A 101 -0.54 19.23 -7.74
CA GLN A 101 -0.19 20.43 -8.50
C GLN A 101 -1.38 21.38 -8.67
N SER A 102 -2.61 20.84 -8.85
CA SER A 102 -3.82 21.65 -8.96
C SER A 102 -4.16 22.39 -7.66
N ILE A 103 -3.97 21.73 -6.50
CA ILE A 103 -4.14 22.35 -5.18
C ILE A 103 -3.09 23.44 -4.97
N SER A 104 -1.83 23.15 -5.28
CA SER A 104 -0.73 24.11 -5.20
C SER A 104 -1.00 25.36 -6.04
N LYS A 105 -1.49 25.19 -7.28
CA LYS A 105 -1.87 26.30 -8.15
C LYS A 105 -3.05 27.09 -7.59
N ALA A 106 -4.07 26.43 -7.03
CA ALA A 106 -5.21 27.10 -6.40
C ALA A 106 -4.79 27.92 -5.17
N SER A 107 -3.77 27.46 -4.43
CA SER A 107 -3.23 28.18 -3.27
C SER A 107 -2.67 29.57 -3.59
N THR A 108 -2.21 29.79 -4.84
CA THR A 108 -1.70 31.11 -5.27
C THR A 108 -2.80 32.14 -5.48
N THR A 109 -4.06 31.72 -5.59
CA THR A 109 -5.20 32.61 -5.85
C THR A 109 -5.98 32.98 -4.58
N GLY A 110 -5.72 32.29 -3.47
CA GLY A 110 -6.31 32.60 -2.17
C GLY A 110 -6.64 31.38 -1.31
N HIS A 111 -6.96 31.62 -0.05
CA HIS A 111 -7.28 30.56 0.91
C HIS A 111 -8.59 29.81 0.56
N GLY A 112 -9.62 30.55 0.12
CA GLY A 112 -10.91 29.97 -0.25
C GLY A 112 -10.79 28.99 -1.44
N THR A 113 -10.06 29.38 -2.48
CA THR A 113 -9.82 28.55 -3.66
C THR A 113 -8.99 27.31 -3.34
N ASN A 114 -8.01 27.43 -2.43
CA ASN A 114 -7.24 26.30 -1.95
C ASN A 114 -8.14 25.26 -1.25
N VAL A 115 -9.00 25.70 -0.33
CA VAL A 115 -9.94 24.81 0.38
C VAL A 115 -10.89 24.13 -0.59
N ILE A 116 -11.49 24.87 -1.52
CA ILE A 116 -12.43 24.33 -2.52
C ILE A 116 -11.72 23.29 -3.41
N GLN A 117 -10.52 23.60 -3.90
CA GLN A 117 -9.77 22.67 -4.73
C GLN A 117 -9.35 21.42 -3.96
N GLY A 118 -8.95 21.59 -2.69
CA GLY A 118 -8.63 20.46 -1.81
C GLY A 118 -9.82 19.51 -1.59
N LEU A 119 -11.01 20.06 -1.33
CA LEU A 119 -12.25 19.29 -1.22
C LEU A 119 -12.61 18.58 -2.52
N ALA A 120 -12.52 19.27 -3.66
CA ALA A 120 -12.81 18.68 -4.97
C ALA A 120 -11.89 17.47 -5.25
N ILE A 121 -10.59 17.60 -5.02
CA ILE A 121 -9.63 16.50 -5.20
C ILE A 121 -9.88 15.38 -4.18
N SER A 122 -10.22 15.68 -2.94
CA SER A 122 -10.51 14.65 -1.94
C SER A 122 -11.72 13.80 -2.31
N LEU A 123 -12.78 14.41 -2.84
CA LEU A 123 -13.96 13.70 -3.34
C LEU A 123 -13.63 12.86 -4.58
N GLU A 124 -12.86 13.41 -5.53
CA GLU A 124 -12.40 12.68 -6.72
C GLU A 124 -11.57 11.44 -6.29
N ALA A 125 -10.70 11.58 -5.29
CA ALA A 125 -9.80 10.53 -4.83
C ALA A 125 -10.51 9.31 -4.20
N THR A 126 -11.78 9.43 -3.80
CA THR A 126 -12.53 8.31 -3.21
C THR A 126 -13.03 7.30 -4.24
N ALA A 127 -13.21 7.71 -5.49
CA ALA A 127 -13.89 6.90 -6.51
C ALA A 127 -13.11 5.63 -6.88
N LEU A 128 -11.84 5.76 -7.24
CA LEU A 128 -11.03 4.60 -7.65
C LEU A 128 -10.81 3.59 -6.52
N PRO A 129 -10.44 3.97 -5.30
CA PRO A 129 -10.33 3.04 -4.18
C PRO A 129 -11.64 2.29 -3.91
N ALA A 130 -12.78 2.98 -3.93
CA ALA A 130 -14.09 2.35 -3.74
C ALA A 130 -14.37 1.29 -4.82
N LEU A 131 -14.12 1.59 -6.08
CA LEU A 131 -14.28 0.65 -7.19
C LEU A 131 -13.36 -0.56 -7.07
N ILE A 132 -12.10 -0.36 -6.69
CA ILE A 132 -11.12 -1.44 -6.48
C ILE A 132 -11.59 -2.38 -5.36
N ILE A 133 -12.06 -1.82 -4.23
CA ILE A 133 -12.56 -2.61 -3.10
C ILE A 133 -13.80 -3.40 -3.51
N VAL A 134 -14.79 -2.75 -4.13
CA VAL A 134 -16.02 -3.42 -4.58
C VAL A 134 -15.71 -4.54 -5.57
N ALA A 135 -14.85 -4.29 -6.56
CA ALA A 135 -14.42 -5.31 -7.52
C ALA A 135 -13.73 -6.49 -6.80
N GLY A 136 -12.88 -6.21 -5.81
CA GLY A 136 -12.22 -7.21 -5.00
C GLY A 136 -13.19 -8.08 -4.20
N ILE A 137 -14.18 -7.46 -3.53
CA ILE A 137 -15.23 -8.16 -2.80
C ILE A 137 -16.01 -9.09 -3.73
N LEU A 138 -16.51 -8.56 -4.85
CA LEU A 138 -17.30 -9.33 -5.80
C LEU A 138 -16.53 -10.51 -6.37
N PHE A 139 -15.27 -10.30 -6.75
CA PHE A 139 -14.45 -11.34 -7.33
C PHE A 139 -14.09 -12.42 -6.31
N THR A 140 -13.62 -12.06 -5.12
CA THR A 140 -13.24 -13.03 -4.09
C THR A 140 -14.46 -13.78 -3.54
N ASN A 141 -15.60 -13.09 -3.41
CA ASN A 141 -16.86 -13.73 -3.03
C ASN A 141 -17.33 -14.75 -4.09
N SER A 142 -17.15 -14.46 -5.38
CA SER A 142 -17.50 -15.41 -6.44
C SER A 142 -16.63 -16.66 -6.47
N LEU A 143 -15.37 -16.57 -5.99
CA LEU A 143 -14.44 -17.69 -5.94
C LEU A 143 -14.61 -18.58 -4.71
N ALA A 144 -14.86 -18.02 -3.54
CA ALA A 144 -14.87 -18.77 -2.28
C ALA A 144 -15.80 -18.17 -1.20
N GLY A 145 -16.82 -17.39 -1.61
CA GLY A 145 -17.76 -16.77 -0.69
C GLY A 145 -17.08 -15.84 0.32
N LEU A 146 -17.67 -15.70 1.50
CA LEU A 146 -17.12 -14.88 2.59
C LEU A 146 -15.73 -15.35 3.03
N TYR A 147 -15.43 -16.64 2.91
CA TYR A 147 -14.11 -17.16 3.25
C TYR A 147 -13.02 -16.67 2.28
N GLY A 148 -13.37 -16.51 1.00
CA GLY A 148 -12.49 -15.92 -0.01
C GLY A 148 -12.14 -14.47 0.30
N ILE A 149 -13.12 -13.67 0.73
CA ILE A 149 -12.89 -12.29 1.19
C ILE A 149 -11.93 -12.28 2.39
N ALA A 150 -12.17 -13.14 3.39
CA ALA A 150 -11.32 -13.23 4.58
C ALA A 150 -9.86 -13.61 4.23
N ILE A 151 -9.64 -14.49 3.26
CA ILE A 151 -8.29 -14.84 2.78
C ILE A 151 -7.64 -13.66 2.05
N ALA A 152 -8.39 -12.94 1.20
CA ALA A 152 -7.87 -11.76 0.51
C ALA A 152 -7.44 -10.68 1.51
N VAL A 153 -8.26 -10.36 2.51
CA VAL A 153 -7.91 -9.41 3.59
C VAL A 153 -6.69 -9.89 4.37
N THR A 154 -6.65 -11.17 4.73
CA THR A 154 -5.49 -11.75 5.44
C THR A 154 -4.21 -11.58 4.63
N THR A 155 -4.27 -11.73 3.32
CA THR A 155 -3.11 -11.61 2.43
C THR A 155 -2.73 -10.14 2.21
N MET A 156 -3.70 -9.23 2.14
CA MET A 156 -3.40 -7.79 2.21
C MET A 156 -2.61 -7.49 3.49
N LEU A 157 -3.12 -7.89 4.65
CA LEU A 157 -2.51 -7.66 5.95
C LEU A 157 -1.15 -8.37 6.11
N ALA A 158 -0.87 -9.37 5.32
CA ALA A 158 0.43 -10.04 5.28
C ALA A 158 1.58 -9.09 4.88
N LEU A 159 1.30 -8.01 4.14
CA LEU A 159 2.26 -6.97 3.80
C LEU A 159 2.37 -5.88 4.88
N ALA A 160 1.63 -5.98 5.98
CA ALA A 160 1.58 -4.94 7.02
C ALA A 160 2.97 -4.61 7.57
N GLY A 161 3.87 -5.59 7.73
CA GLY A 161 5.23 -5.34 8.20
C GLY A 161 5.99 -4.33 7.35
N MET A 162 5.96 -4.49 6.02
CA MET A 162 6.59 -3.56 5.09
C MET A 162 5.83 -2.22 5.01
N VAL A 163 4.50 -2.26 5.03
CA VAL A 163 3.66 -1.04 4.97
C VAL A 163 3.83 -0.20 6.24
N VAL A 164 3.88 -0.81 7.42
CA VAL A 164 4.14 -0.09 8.69
C VAL A 164 5.56 0.50 8.73
N ALA A 165 6.55 -0.19 8.15
CA ALA A 165 7.89 0.38 8.00
C ALA A 165 7.88 1.63 7.11
N LEU A 166 7.08 1.63 6.02
CA LEU A 166 6.87 2.80 5.17
C LEU A 166 6.12 3.93 5.91
N ASP A 167 5.18 3.58 6.78
CA ASP A 167 4.47 4.56 7.61
C ASP A 167 5.42 5.25 8.60
N ALA A 168 6.23 4.47 9.31
CA ALA A 168 7.21 4.98 10.26
C ALA A 168 8.27 5.90 9.61
N TYR A 169 8.59 5.68 8.34
CA TYR A 169 9.49 6.53 7.56
C TYR A 169 9.00 8.00 7.54
N GLY A 170 7.69 8.23 7.37
CA GLY A 170 7.10 9.56 7.30
C GLY A 170 7.40 10.44 8.53
N PRO A 171 7.00 10.05 9.76
CA PRO A 171 7.31 10.80 10.98
C PRO A 171 8.81 11.01 11.23
N VAL A 172 9.65 10.04 10.86
CA VAL A 172 11.11 10.18 11.01
C VAL A 172 11.66 11.29 10.13
N THR A 173 11.24 11.34 8.85
CA THR A 173 11.71 12.35 7.90
C THR A 173 11.14 13.75 8.21
N ASP A 174 9.89 13.82 8.65
CA ASP A 174 9.23 15.06 9.08
C ASP A 174 9.99 15.69 10.30
N ASN A 175 10.25 14.87 11.32
CA ASN A 175 11.04 15.33 12.48
C ASN A 175 12.48 15.72 12.09
N ALA A 176 13.12 14.98 11.19
CA ALA A 176 14.46 15.32 10.71
C ALA A 176 14.46 16.69 9.99
N GLY A 177 13.46 16.97 9.17
CA GLY A 177 13.24 18.27 8.53
C GLY A 177 13.04 19.38 9.55
N GLY A 178 12.16 19.19 10.53
CA GLY A 178 11.88 20.13 11.60
C GLY A 178 13.13 20.47 12.45
N ILE A 179 13.92 19.46 12.81
CA ILE A 179 15.17 19.64 13.55
C ILE A 179 16.17 20.45 12.70
N ALA A 180 16.32 20.11 11.43
CA ALA A 180 17.23 20.82 10.52
C ALA A 180 16.83 22.29 10.35
N GLU A 181 15.54 22.60 10.32
CA GLU A 181 15.01 23.95 10.23
C GLU A 181 15.24 24.74 11.52
N MET A 182 14.77 24.22 12.66
CA MET A 182 14.87 24.89 13.95
C MET A 182 16.30 25.10 14.41
N SER A 183 17.22 24.20 14.01
CA SER A 183 18.65 24.32 14.32
C SER A 183 19.43 25.16 13.31
N ASN A 184 18.76 25.75 12.32
CA ASN A 184 19.39 26.56 11.25
C ASN A 184 20.54 25.83 10.55
N LEU A 185 20.36 24.52 10.25
CA LEU A 185 21.39 23.73 9.58
C LEU A 185 21.68 24.22 8.15
N PRO A 186 22.87 23.93 7.60
CA PRO A 186 23.26 24.37 6.27
C PRO A 186 22.28 23.94 5.17
N LYS A 187 22.16 24.76 4.11
CA LYS A 187 21.21 24.54 2.99
C LYS A 187 21.34 23.15 2.32
N ASN A 188 22.52 22.56 2.29
CA ASN A 188 22.73 21.22 1.74
C ASN A 188 22.04 20.14 2.59
N VAL A 189 22.04 20.28 3.92
CA VAL A 189 21.30 19.38 4.84
C VAL A 189 19.79 19.55 4.62
N ARG A 190 19.33 20.81 4.59
CA ARG A 190 17.90 21.13 4.32
C ARG A 190 17.42 20.52 3.01
N LYS A 191 18.20 20.65 1.92
CA LYS A 191 17.83 20.04 0.63
C LYS A 191 17.61 18.54 0.72
N THR A 192 18.39 17.85 1.55
CA THR A 192 18.24 16.40 1.75
C THR A 192 17.03 16.08 2.61
N THR A 193 16.86 16.77 3.74
CA THR A 193 15.71 16.52 4.64
C THR A 193 14.39 16.89 3.99
N ASP A 194 14.31 17.97 3.22
CA ASP A 194 13.10 18.37 2.50
C ASP A 194 12.71 17.34 1.41
N ALA A 195 13.70 16.79 0.71
CA ALA A 195 13.44 15.74 -0.27
C ALA A 195 12.94 14.43 0.38
N LEU A 196 13.46 14.08 1.55
CA LEU A 196 13.02 12.92 2.33
C LEU A 196 11.61 13.14 2.90
N ASP A 197 11.31 14.34 3.42
CA ASP A 197 10.02 14.69 3.98
C ASP A 197 8.91 14.72 2.93
N ALA A 198 9.18 15.22 1.73
CA ALA A 198 8.22 15.20 0.62
C ALA A 198 7.76 13.77 0.29
N VAL A 199 8.68 12.80 0.29
CA VAL A 199 8.35 11.38 0.12
C VAL A 199 7.65 10.83 1.36
N GLY A 200 8.07 11.24 2.56
CA GLY A 200 7.45 10.85 3.83
C GLY A 200 5.96 11.22 3.91
N ASN A 201 5.59 12.37 3.40
CA ASN A 201 4.18 12.80 3.34
C ASN A 201 3.35 11.91 2.40
N THR A 202 3.92 11.46 1.28
CA THR A 202 3.27 10.51 0.38
C THR A 202 3.14 9.13 1.03
N THR A 203 4.18 8.63 1.70
CA THR A 203 4.12 7.32 2.37
C THR A 203 3.10 7.30 3.50
N LYS A 204 2.97 8.36 4.30
CA LYS A 204 1.90 8.48 5.31
C LYS A 204 0.49 8.34 4.70
N ALA A 205 0.26 8.92 3.53
CA ALA A 205 -1.03 8.80 2.85
C ALA A 205 -1.24 7.40 2.26
N VAL A 206 -0.22 6.81 1.65
CA VAL A 206 -0.23 5.45 1.09
C VAL A 206 -0.59 4.42 2.15
N THR A 207 0.00 4.51 3.34
CA THR A 207 -0.27 3.57 4.43
C THR A 207 -1.67 3.70 5.00
N LYS A 208 -2.23 4.91 5.04
CA LYS A 208 -3.65 5.13 5.39
C LYS A 208 -4.59 4.57 4.33
N GLY A 209 -4.29 4.78 3.04
CA GLY A 209 -5.03 4.18 1.94
C GLY A 209 -5.07 2.65 2.04
N TYR A 210 -3.93 2.03 2.31
CA TYR A 210 -3.82 0.60 2.57
C TYR A 210 -4.68 0.15 3.77
N ALA A 211 -4.62 0.87 4.90
CA ALA A 211 -5.40 0.55 6.09
C ALA A 211 -6.91 0.63 5.81
N ILE A 212 -7.36 1.67 5.09
CA ILE A 212 -8.76 1.82 4.68
C ILE A 212 -9.15 0.71 3.69
N GLY A 213 -8.30 0.39 2.72
CA GLY A 213 -8.54 -0.68 1.74
C GLY A 213 -8.72 -2.04 2.40
N SER A 214 -7.87 -2.38 3.37
CA SER A 214 -7.97 -3.64 4.11
C SER A 214 -9.15 -3.70 5.08
N ALA A 215 -9.63 -2.56 5.58
CA ALA A 215 -10.82 -2.50 6.42
C ALA A 215 -12.13 -2.50 5.62
N GLY A 216 -12.08 -2.02 4.37
CA GLY A 216 -13.25 -1.94 3.49
C GLY A 216 -13.52 -3.24 2.71
N LEU A 217 -12.50 -4.06 2.49
CA LEU A 217 -12.63 -5.37 1.84
C LEU A 217 -13.20 -6.40 2.81
#